data_fc2a57caaee0e809100e796e2263b2b6
#
_entry.id   fc2a57caaee0e809100e796e2263b2b6
#
_cell.length_a   1.000
_cell.length_b   1.000
_cell.length_c   1.000
_cell.angle_alpha   90.00
_cell.angle_beta   90.00
_cell.angle_gamma   90.00
#
_symmetry.space_group_name_H-M   'P 1'
#
loop_
_entity.id
_entity.type
_entity.pdbx_description
1 polymer ?
#
loop_
_entity_poly.entity_id
_entity_poly.type
_entity_poly.pdbx_seq_one_letter_code
_entity_poly.pdbx_strand_id
1 'polypeptide(L)'
;EKLGGKIAVGSIPKIKFDLRNYLAYLEKQMELCQEQYQLQVHKNTTVTAELLKEKAYDSVIFAYGTKEIFPPFEGREEANLILGTDLLEHPEKAEGANNIVIVGGGVVGCETAHWLANEYGKNVTVLEMLPHFMMGVCTANRGHLLHYLEKSGVRLYNCTKVKALAKDGVYVEQNQSQTVPDPYNTWQPLLPPNIPNPMEKAIKEEIVEKKIPADLIVLAMGGKADET
;
A
#
# COMPACT_ATOMS: atom_id res chain seq x y z
N GLU A 1 -4.00 14.76 -18.06
CA GLU A 1 -4.08 13.44 -17.40
C GLU A 1 -3.32 12.40 -18.23
N LYS A 2 -2.59 11.51 -17.55
CA LYS A 2 -1.86 10.41 -18.18
C LYS A 2 -2.67 9.13 -18.09
N LEU A 3 -2.48 8.22 -19.06
CA LEU A 3 -3.01 6.86 -18.96
C LEU A 3 -2.20 6.04 -17.95
N GLY A 4 -2.75 4.92 -17.49
CA GLY A 4 -2.05 3.96 -16.64
C GLY A 4 -2.57 3.87 -15.21
N GLY A 5 -3.30 4.87 -14.70
CA GLY A 5 -3.92 4.81 -13.38
C GLY A 5 -2.95 4.34 -12.29
N LYS A 6 -3.37 3.37 -11.48
CA LYS A 6 -2.55 2.85 -10.36
C LYS A 6 -1.27 2.12 -10.78
N ILE A 7 -1.18 1.61 -12.02
CA ILE A 7 0.08 1.03 -12.54
C ILE A 7 1.14 2.12 -12.68
N ALA A 8 0.76 3.30 -13.15
CA ALA A 8 1.68 4.42 -13.28
C ALA A 8 2.27 4.81 -11.93
N VAL A 9 1.42 4.98 -10.91
CA VAL A 9 1.85 5.30 -9.53
C VAL A 9 2.69 4.15 -8.93
N GLY A 10 2.22 2.92 -9.03
CA GLY A 10 2.92 1.74 -8.50
C GLY A 10 4.26 1.44 -9.19
N SER A 11 4.52 2.03 -10.35
CA SER A 11 5.79 1.86 -11.09
C SER A 11 6.89 2.85 -10.69
N ILE A 12 6.60 3.83 -9.80
CA ILE A 12 7.54 4.87 -9.38
C ILE A 12 8.80 4.30 -8.70
N PRO A 13 8.72 3.38 -7.73
CA PRO A 13 9.91 2.80 -7.12
C PRO A 13 10.82 2.12 -8.15
N LYS A 14 12.14 2.31 -8.03
CA LYS A 14 13.12 1.76 -9.00
C LYS A 14 13.04 0.24 -9.12
N ILE A 15 12.75 -0.45 -8.03
CA ILE A 15 12.56 -1.90 -8.00
C ILE A 15 11.41 -2.38 -8.91
N LYS A 16 10.50 -1.49 -9.29
CA LYS A 16 9.33 -1.77 -10.15
C LYS A 16 9.58 -1.51 -11.64
N PHE A 17 10.80 -1.73 -12.12
CA PHE A 17 11.15 -1.47 -13.53
C PHE A 17 10.28 -2.28 -14.52
N ASP A 18 9.89 -3.50 -14.14
CA ASP A 18 9.02 -4.34 -14.98
C ASP A 18 7.62 -3.72 -15.16
N LEU A 19 7.07 -3.06 -14.12
CA LEU A 19 5.81 -2.34 -14.25
C LEU A 19 5.93 -1.13 -15.19
N ARG A 20 7.07 -0.44 -15.18
CA ARG A 20 7.32 0.65 -16.14
C ARG A 20 7.37 0.14 -17.58
N ASN A 21 8.04 -0.99 -17.80
CA ASN A 21 8.08 -1.63 -19.12
C ASN A 21 6.69 -2.06 -19.57
N TYR A 22 5.90 -2.63 -18.64
CA TYR A 22 4.52 -3.02 -18.94
C TYR A 22 3.61 -1.82 -19.22
N LEU A 23 3.77 -0.72 -18.47
CA LEU A 23 3.04 0.52 -18.73
C LEU A 23 3.35 1.08 -20.13
N ALA A 24 4.63 1.14 -20.51
CA ALA A 24 5.05 1.57 -21.84
C ALA A 24 4.48 0.67 -22.95
N TYR A 25 4.43 -0.64 -22.71
CA TYR A 25 3.78 -1.59 -23.62
C TYR A 25 2.28 -1.28 -23.75
N LEU A 26 1.56 -1.07 -22.64
CA LEU A 26 0.13 -0.76 -22.68
C LEU A 26 -0.16 0.57 -23.39
N GLU A 27 0.65 1.60 -23.17
CA GLU A 27 0.54 2.88 -23.86
C GLU A 27 0.70 2.68 -25.37
N LYS A 28 1.70 1.88 -25.78
CA LYS A 28 1.89 1.54 -27.21
C LYS A 28 0.72 0.75 -27.80
N GLN A 29 0.16 -0.22 -27.03
CA GLN A 29 -1.03 -0.95 -27.47
C GLN A 29 -2.24 -0.02 -27.65
N MET A 30 -2.42 0.96 -26.76
CA MET A 30 -3.49 1.95 -26.91
C MET A 30 -3.35 2.78 -28.20
N GLU A 31 -2.14 3.23 -28.52
CA GLU A 31 -1.87 3.94 -29.79
C GLU A 31 -2.23 3.08 -31.00
N LEU A 32 -1.76 1.82 -31.02
CA LEU A 32 -2.07 0.88 -32.11
C LEU A 32 -3.57 0.61 -32.23
N CYS A 33 -4.28 0.46 -31.13
CA CYS A 33 -5.73 0.28 -31.13
C CYS A 33 -6.47 1.51 -31.69
N GLN A 34 -5.98 2.72 -31.38
CA GLN A 34 -6.54 3.95 -31.95
C GLN A 34 -6.39 3.98 -33.47
N GLU A 35 -5.23 3.54 -33.99
CA GLU A 35 -4.98 3.49 -35.43
C GLU A 35 -5.77 2.39 -36.14
N GLN A 36 -5.80 1.17 -35.56
CA GLN A 36 -6.33 -0.02 -36.21
C GLN A 36 -7.85 -0.20 -36.07
N TYR A 37 -8.40 0.18 -34.90
CA TYR A 37 -9.79 -0.11 -34.50
C TYR A 37 -10.63 1.13 -34.29
N GLN A 38 -10.15 2.32 -34.66
CA GLN A 38 -10.83 3.61 -34.46
C GLN A 38 -11.21 3.85 -32.99
N LEU A 39 -10.41 3.29 -32.05
CA LEU A 39 -10.61 3.48 -30.62
C LEU A 39 -10.50 4.97 -30.28
N GLN A 40 -11.49 5.50 -29.58
CA GLN A 40 -11.47 6.88 -29.09
C GLN A 40 -11.11 6.90 -27.59
N VAL A 41 -10.12 7.71 -27.24
CA VAL A 41 -9.70 7.90 -25.84
C VAL A 41 -10.04 9.32 -25.42
N HIS A 42 -10.98 9.46 -24.48
CA HIS A 42 -11.40 10.74 -23.94
C HIS A 42 -10.75 10.94 -22.55
N LYS A 43 -9.69 11.76 -22.49
CA LYS A 43 -9.04 12.14 -21.23
C LYS A 43 -9.79 13.29 -20.57
N ASN A 44 -9.61 13.45 -19.25
CA ASN A 44 -10.23 14.54 -18.46
C ASN A 44 -11.75 14.61 -18.64
N THR A 45 -12.39 13.48 -18.88
CA THR A 45 -13.83 13.37 -19.13
C THR A 45 -14.48 12.57 -18.01
N THR A 46 -15.37 13.21 -17.28
CA THR A 46 -16.20 12.53 -16.28
C THR A 46 -17.35 11.82 -16.99
N VAL A 47 -17.47 10.52 -16.81
CA VAL A 47 -18.56 9.73 -17.36
C VAL A 47 -19.77 9.86 -16.45
N THR A 48 -20.93 10.31 -17.00
CA THR A 48 -22.20 10.40 -16.30
C THR A 48 -23.23 9.47 -16.91
N ALA A 49 -24.28 9.18 -16.16
CA ALA A 49 -25.40 8.36 -16.67
C ALA A 49 -26.07 8.97 -17.91
N GLU A 50 -26.13 10.30 -17.99
CA GLU A 50 -26.68 11.04 -19.14
C GLU A 50 -25.82 10.82 -20.38
N LEU A 51 -24.49 10.94 -20.24
CA LEU A 51 -23.55 10.70 -21.34
C LEU A 51 -23.67 9.26 -21.88
N LEU A 52 -23.78 8.27 -21.00
CA LEU A 52 -23.94 6.88 -21.40
C LEU A 52 -25.25 6.64 -22.14
N LYS A 53 -26.35 7.26 -21.69
CA LYS A 53 -27.66 7.19 -22.37
C LYS A 53 -27.66 7.87 -23.74
N GLU A 54 -27.02 9.04 -23.84
CA GLU A 54 -26.88 9.78 -25.10
C GLU A 54 -26.11 8.99 -26.14
N LYS A 55 -25.00 8.37 -25.72
CA LYS A 55 -24.14 7.58 -26.63
C LYS A 55 -24.73 6.22 -27.01
N ALA A 56 -25.68 5.70 -26.24
CA ALA A 56 -26.41 4.45 -26.50
C ALA A 56 -25.47 3.26 -26.84
N TYR A 57 -24.41 3.06 -26.02
CA TYR A 57 -23.49 1.96 -26.20
C TYR A 57 -24.16 0.59 -25.99
N ASP A 58 -23.80 -0.42 -26.78
CA ASP A 58 -24.30 -1.80 -26.63
C ASP A 58 -23.82 -2.45 -25.33
N SER A 59 -22.65 -2.07 -24.84
CA SER A 59 -22.05 -2.58 -23.59
C SER A 59 -21.17 -1.53 -22.94
N VAL A 60 -21.17 -1.52 -21.62
CA VAL A 60 -20.33 -0.63 -20.81
C VAL A 60 -19.53 -1.45 -19.81
N ILE A 61 -18.20 -1.24 -19.79
CA ILE A 61 -17.30 -1.88 -18.82
C ILE A 61 -16.81 -0.81 -17.85
N PHE A 62 -17.10 -1.02 -16.56
CA PHE A 62 -16.64 -0.16 -15.49
C PHE A 62 -15.28 -0.63 -14.96
N ALA A 63 -14.24 0.21 -15.11
CA ALA A 63 -12.87 -0.06 -14.68
C ALA A 63 -12.24 1.17 -14.01
N TYR A 64 -12.98 1.80 -13.10
CA TYR A 64 -12.61 3.07 -12.46
C TYR A 64 -11.72 2.91 -11.20
N GLY A 65 -11.26 1.69 -10.91
CA GLY A 65 -10.29 1.43 -9.84
C GLY A 65 -10.87 1.48 -8.42
N THR A 66 -10.09 1.98 -7.48
CA THR A 66 -10.44 2.02 -6.05
C THR A 66 -10.02 3.34 -5.43
N LYS A 67 -10.74 3.78 -4.38
CA LYS A 67 -10.31 4.83 -3.45
C LYS A 67 -9.60 4.21 -2.27
N GLU A 68 -8.55 4.85 -1.77
CA GLU A 68 -7.84 4.41 -0.57
C GLU A 68 -8.73 4.56 0.68
N ILE A 69 -8.55 3.64 1.61
CA ILE A 69 -9.27 3.68 2.89
C ILE A 69 -8.59 4.70 3.79
N PHE A 70 -9.37 5.66 4.25
CA PHE A 70 -8.95 6.69 5.18
C PHE A 70 -9.74 6.57 6.49
N PRO A 71 -9.26 5.78 7.48
CA PRO A 71 -9.99 5.58 8.73
C PRO A 71 -10.08 6.86 9.57
N PRO A 72 -11.14 6.99 10.36
CA PRO A 72 -11.35 8.12 11.25
C PRO A 72 -10.53 7.98 12.55
N PHE A 73 -9.20 7.98 12.44
CA PHE A 73 -8.32 7.95 13.60
C PHE A 73 -8.49 9.23 14.44
N GLU A 74 -8.45 9.07 15.75
CA GLU A 74 -8.33 10.20 16.68
C GLU A 74 -7.01 10.95 16.42
N GLY A 75 -7.04 12.29 16.47
CA GLY A 75 -5.87 13.15 16.28
C GLY A 75 -5.40 13.31 14.82
N ARG A 76 -6.13 12.77 13.85
CA ARG A 76 -5.73 12.82 12.43
C ARG A 76 -5.58 14.24 11.87
N GLU A 77 -6.37 15.20 12.37
CA GLU A 77 -6.37 16.59 11.88
C GLU A 77 -5.09 17.35 12.29
N GLU A 78 -4.41 16.90 13.34
CA GLU A 78 -3.17 17.49 13.85
C GLU A 78 -1.92 16.78 13.32
N ALA A 79 -2.08 15.56 12.82
CA ALA A 79 -0.99 14.71 12.34
C ALA A 79 -0.50 15.15 10.95
N ASN A 80 0.81 15.08 10.75
CA ASN A 80 1.39 15.17 9.41
C ASN A 80 1.17 13.84 8.68
N LEU A 81 0.11 13.77 7.89
CA LEU A 81 -0.47 12.56 7.36
C LEU A 81 -0.60 12.61 5.83
N ILE A 82 -0.26 11.51 5.16
CA ILE A 82 -0.40 11.35 3.71
C ILE A 82 -0.84 9.92 3.36
N LEU A 83 -1.55 9.77 2.25
CA LEU A 83 -1.84 8.46 1.67
C LEU A 83 -0.62 7.90 0.92
N GLY A 84 -0.49 6.58 0.89
CA GLY A 84 0.68 5.94 0.26
C GLY A 84 0.81 6.24 -1.22
N THR A 85 -0.29 6.25 -1.98
CA THR A 85 -0.29 6.60 -3.41
C THR A 85 0.04 8.06 -3.63
N ASP A 86 -0.50 8.97 -2.81
CA ASP A 86 -0.20 10.41 -2.91
C ASP A 86 1.27 10.69 -2.63
N LEU A 87 1.88 9.96 -1.70
CA LEU A 87 3.31 10.10 -1.41
C LEU A 87 4.17 9.61 -2.57
N LEU A 88 3.78 8.53 -3.25
CA LEU A 88 4.49 8.06 -4.44
C LEU A 88 4.45 9.09 -5.58
N GLU A 89 3.32 9.75 -5.79
CA GLU A 89 3.18 10.82 -6.80
C GLU A 89 3.89 12.12 -6.39
N HIS A 90 4.03 12.36 -5.09
CA HIS A 90 4.57 13.59 -4.50
C HIS A 90 5.68 13.30 -3.47
N PRO A 91 6.83 12.71 -3.91
CA PRO A 91 7.92 12.33 -3.01
C PRO A 91 8.53 13.51 -2.24
N GLU A 92 8.42 14.72 -2.76
CA GLU A 92 8.86 15.96 -2.10
C GLU A 92 8.21 16.18 -0.74
N LYS A 93 7.02 15.63 -0.51
CA LYS A 93 6.33 15.70 0.79
C LYS A 93 7.04 14.93 1.92
N ALA A 94 7.96 14.02 1.58
CA ALA A 94 8.79 13.32 2.54
C ALA A 94 10.16 13.98 2.77
N GLU A 95 10.53 15.04 2.06
CA GLU A 95 11.88 15.61 2.12
C GLU A 95 12.27 16.05 3.54
N GLY A 96 11.39 16.75 4.25
CA GLY A 96 11.61 17.24 5.61
C GLY A 96 11.47 16.18 6.71
N ALA A 97 10.99 14.97 6.39
CA ALA A 97 10.78 13.90 7.36
C ALA A 97 11.98 12.96 7.41
N ASN A 98 12.48 12.63 8.59
CA ASN A 98 13.52 11.62 8.79
C ASN A 98 12.94 10.30 9.31
N ASN A 99 11.98 10.38 10.23
CA ASN A 99 11.31 9.22 10.83
C ASN A 99 9.90 9.10 10.25
N ILE A 100 9.67 8.07 9.47
CA ILE A 100 8.38 7.86 8.80
C ILE A 100 7.73 6.61 9.37
N VAL A 101 6.48 6.74 9.78
CA VAL A 101 5.65 5.61 10.21
C VAL A 101 4.63 5.31 9.12
N ILE A 102 4.61 4.06 8.67
CA ILE A 102 3.62 3.55 7.71
C ILE A 102 2.60 2.71 8.45
N VAL A 103 1.34 3.03 8.32
CA VAL A 103 0.21 2.28 8.89
C VAL A 103 -0.38 1.37 7.81
N GLY A 104 -0.22 0.07 8.01
CA GLY A 104 -0.64 -0.98 7.08
C GLY A 104 0.55 -1.74 6.50
N GLY A 105 0.67 -3.01 6.89
CA GLY A 105 1.73 -3.94 6.48
C GLY A 105 1.37 -4.80 5.26
N GLY A 106 0.45 -4.34 4.42
CA GLY A 106 0.17 -4.92 3.10
C GLY A 106 1.29 -4.66 2.10
N VAL A 107 1.09 -5.10 0.85
CA VAL A 107 2.09 -4.93 -0.23
C VAL A 107 2.45 -3.46 -0.43
N VAL A 108 1.46 -2.59 -0.54
CA VAL A 108 1.67 -1.15 -0.79
C VAL A 108 2.51 -0.53 0.32
N GLY A 109 2.16 -0.79 1.59
CA GLY A 109 2.92 -0.25 2.73
C GLY A 109 4.36 -0.75 2.78
N CYS A 110 4.57 -2.05 2.56
CA CYS A 110 5.90 -2.66 2.54
C CYS A 110 6.76 -2.16 1.37
N GLU A 111 6.19 -2.02 0.17
CA GLU A 111 6.90 -1.49 -0.99
C GLU A 111 7.24 0.00 -0.83
N THR A 112 6.31 0.79 -0.29
CA THR A 112 6.55 2.20 0.05
C THR A 112 7.65 2.33 1.12
N ALA A 113 7.64 1.44 2.13
CA ALA A 113 8.69 1.42 3.16
C ALA A 113 10.08 1.15 2.57
N HIS A 114 10.18 0.12 1.73
CA HIS A 114 11.43 -0.20 1.04
C HIS A 114 11.90 0.98 0.16
N TRP A 115 10.99 1.57 -0.60
CA TRP A 115 11.29 2.71 -1.46
C TRP A 115 11.85 3.89 -0.67
N LEU A 116 11.18 4.30 0.42
CA LEU A 116 11.62 5.40 1.28
C LEU A 116 12.97 5.12 1.96
N ALA A 117 13.17 3.91 2.46
CA ALA A 117 14.41 3.54 3.11
C ALA A 117 15.58 3.43 2.11
N ASN A 118 15.36 2.77 0.97
CA ASN A 118 16.42 2.45 0.02
C ASN A 118 16.77 3.60 -0.94
N GLU A 119 15.78 4.39 -1.38
CA GLU A 119 16.00 5.46 -2.36
C GLU A 119 16.14 6.84 -1.73
N TYR A 120 15.58 7.05 -0.53
CA TYR A 120 15.61 8.36 0.17
C TYR A 120 16.34 8.32 1.51
N GLY A 121 16.82 7.15 1.94
CA GLY A 121 17.59 7.02 3.20
C GLY A 121 16.78 7.33 4.45
N LYS A 122 15.45 7.15 4.44
CA LYS A 122 14.57 7.46 5.56
C LYS A 122 14.56 6.35 6.60
N ASN A 123 14.36 6.71 7.87
CA ASN A 123 14.12 5.77 8.96
C ASN A 123 12.64 5.37 8.94
N VAL A 124 12.34 4.16 8.47
CA VAL A 124 10.95 3.74 8.28
C VAL A 124 10.56 2.67 9.30
N THR A 125 9.36 2.82 9.86
CA THR A 125 8.69 1.82 10.70
C THR A 125 7.34 1.49 10.08
N VAL A 126 7.04 0.20 9.89
CA VAL A 126 5.74 -0.26 9.39
C VAL A 126 4.96 -0.92 10.52
N LEU A 127 3.71 -0.50 10.69
CA LEU A 127 2.79 -1.01 11.70
C LEU A 127 1.74 -1.91 11.03
N GLU A 128 1.59 -3.13 11.56
CA GLU A 128 0.59 -4.08 11.10
C GLU A 128 -0.17 -4.65 12.30
N MET A 129 -1.49 -4.62 12.24
CA MET A 129 -2.34 -5.16 13.30
C MET A 129 -2.40 -6.69 13.29
N LEU A 130 -2.18 -7.31 12.15
CA LEU A 130 -2.16 -8.75 11.98
C LEU A 130 -0.81 -9.36 12.39
N PRO A 131 -0.76 -10.67 12.65
CA PRO A 131 0.48 -11.36 13.02
C PRO A 131 1.55 -11.37 11.91
N HIS A 132 1.13 -11.27 10.66
CA HIS A 132 2.03 -11.40 9.51
C HIS A 132 1.83 -10.26 8.53
N PHE A 133 2.93 -9.79 7.96
CA PHE A 133 2.95 -8.82 6.88
C PHE A 133 2.56 -9.47 5.55
N MET A 134 1.93 -8.69 4.67
CA MET A 134 1.60 -9.07 3.28
C MET A 134 0.80 -10.38 3.21
N MET A 135 -0.22 -10.51 4.05
CA MET A 135 -1.12 -11.66 4.04
C MET A 135 -1.77 -11.83 2.66
N GLY A 136 -1.86 -13.08 2.19
CA GLY A 136 -2.46 -13.42 0.90
C GLY A 136 -1.56 -13.18 -0.33
N VAL A 137 -0.35 -12.70 -0.14
CA VAL A 137 0.63 -12.52 -1.23
C VAL A 137 1.35 -13.83 -1.52
N CYS A 138 1.73 -14.06 -2.79
CA CYS A 138 2.59 -15.18 -3.18
C CYS A 138 3.84 -15.25 -2.30
N THR A 139 4.14 -16.43 -1.77
CA THR A 139 5.21 -16.64 -0.78
C THR A 139 6.58 -16.18 -1.28
N ALA A 140 6.89 -16.36 -2.57
CA ALA A 140 8.13 -15.91 -3.17
C ALA A 140 8.27 -14.38 -3.12
N ASN A 141 7.24 -13.64 -3.54
CA ASN A 141 7.25 -12.18 -3.55
C ASN A 141 7.29 -11.63 -2.12
N ARG A 142 6.50 -12.24 -1.22
CA ARG A 142 6.49 -11.87 0.20
C ARG A 142 7.86 -12.06 0.83
N GLY A 143 8.46 -13.25 0.71
CA GLY A 143 9.77 -13.56 1.30
C GLY A 143 10.86 -12.64 0.75
N HIS A 144 10.84 -12.35 -0.54
CA HIS A 144 11.81 -11.46 -1.18
C HIS A 144 11.71 -10.03 -0.65
N LEU A 145 10.48 -9.48 -0.56
CA LEU A 145 10.30 -8.12 -0.06
C LEU A 145 10.63 -8.01 1.44
N LEU A 146 10.27 -9.00 2.28
CA LEU A 146 10.66 -9.03 3.69
C LEU A 146 12.18 -8.99 3.85
N HIS A 147 12.91 -9.77 3.07
CA HIS A 147 14.39 -9.74 3.07
C HIS A 147 14.94 -8.35 2.71
N TYR A 148 14.36 -7.69 1.72
CA TYR A 148 14.78 -6.33 1.37
C TYR A 148 14.45 -5.31 2.46
N LEU A 149 13.31 -5.42 3.11
CA LEU A 149 12.93 -4.56 4.24
C LEU A 149 13.91 -4.69 5.40
N GLU A 150 14.25 -5.92 5.78
CA GLU A 150 15.25 -6.21 6.81
C GLU A 150 16.61 -5.63 6.44
N LYS A 151 17.08 -5.89 5.22
CA LYS A 151 18.37 -5.40 4.71
C LYS A 151 18.44 -3.87 4.62
N SER A 152 17.33 -3.21 4.37
CA SER A 152 17.22 -1.74 4.32
C SER A 152 17.02 -1.11 5.71
N GLY A 153 16.99 -1.91 6.78
CA GLY A 153 16.82 -1.43 8.15
C GLY A 153 15.41 -0.91 8.47
N VAL A 154 14.41 -1.28 7.67
CA VAL A 154 13.00 -0.96 7.95
C VAL A 154 12.54 -1.75 9.17
N ARG A 155 11.98 -1.08 10.15
CA ARG A 155 11.44 -1.72 11.37
C ARG A 155 10.01 -2.19 11.12
N LEU A 156 9.75 -3.47 11.36
CA LEU A 156 8.44 -4.09 11.21
C LEU A 156 7.83 -4.40 12.58
N TYR A 157 6.66 -3.84 12.87
CA TYR A 157 5.89 -4.11 14.09
C TYR A 157 4.54 -4.72 13.71
N ASN A 158 4.47 -6.06 13.80
CA ASN A 158 3.23 -6.82 13.70
C ASN A 158 2.47 -6.84 15.03
N CYS A 159 1.27 -7.39 15.04
CA CYS A 159 0.38 -7.39 16.21
C CYS A 159 0.32 -6.01 16.89
N THR A 160 0.35 -4.94 16.07
CA THR A 160 0.43 -3.55 16.54
C THR A 160 -0.73 -2.74 15.98
N LYS A 161 -1.66 -2.38 16.85
CA LYS A 161 -2.87 -1.63 16.50
C LYS A 161 -2.69 -0.14 16.76
N VAL A 162 -2.97 0.68 15.77
CA VAL A 162 -3.01 2.14 15.91
C VAL A 162 -4.26 2.55 16.66
N LYS A 163 -4.10 3.39 17.69
CA LYS A 163 -5.16 3.96 18.52
C LYS A 163 -5.46 5.40 18.14
N ALA A 164 -4.40 6.21 18.07
CA ALA A 164 -4.51 7.63 17.77
C ALA A 164 -3.28 8.13 17.02
N LEU A 165 -3.45 9.20 16.29
CA LEU A 165 -2.38 9.93 15.60
C LEU A 165 -2.07 11.22 16.37
N ALA A 166 -0.83 11.69 16.28
CA ALA A 166 -0.41 12.96 16.85
C ALA A 166 0.56 13.66 15.88
N LYS A 167 0.79 14.94 16.12
CA LYS A 167 1.71 15.75 15.30
C LYS A 167 3.13 15.17 15.21
N ASP A 168 3.56 14.47 16.26
CA ASP A 168 4.94 13.98 16.45
C ASP A 168 5.00 12.45 16.62
N GLY A 169 3.96 11.71 16.20
CA GLY A 169 3.98 10.25 16.26
C GLY A 169 2.63 9.56 16.28
N VAL A 170 2.66 8.27 16.55
CA VAL A 170 1.51 7.36 16.54
C VAL A 170 1.40 6.64 17.87
N TYR A 171 0.22 6.70 18.50
CA TYR A 171 -0.10 5.90 19.69
C TYR A 171 -0.60 4.53 19.26
N VAL A 172 0.00 3.50 19.86
CA VAL A 172 -0.28 2.11 19.51
C VAL A 172 -0.46 1.22 20.72
N GLU A 173 -1.27 0.18 20.54
CA GLU A 173 -1.27 -1.03 21.35
C GLU A 173 -0.43 -2.09 20.61
N GLN A 174 0.69 -2.48 21.19
CA GLN A 174 1.55 -3.53 20.62
C GLN A 174 1.54 -4.77 21.51
N ASN A 175 1.31 -5.93 20.91
CA ASN A 175 1.53 -7.18 21.60
C ASN A 175 3.03 -7.51 21.60
N GLN A 176 3.64 -7.58 22.78
CA GLN A 176 5.06 -7.87 22.98
C GLN A 176 5.33 -9.29 23.51
N SER A 177 4.32 -10.15 23.51
CA SER A 177 4.49 -11.56 23.90
C SER A 177 5.56 -12.24 23.07
N GLN A 178 6.34 -13.11 23.71
CA GLN A 178 7.31 -13.99 23.04
C GLN A 178 6.67 -14.96 22.04
N THR A 179 5.35 -15.06 22.03
CA THR A 179 4.59 -15.88 21.06
C THR A 179 4.21 -15.13 19.79
N VAL A 180 4.45 -13.83 19.72
CA VAL A 180 4.28 -13.04 18.49
C VAL A 180 5.28 -13.54 17.44
N PRO A 181 4.84 -13.84 16.21
CA PRO A 181 5.74 -14.29 15.16
C PRO A 181 6.81 -13.25 14.82
N ASP A 182 7.99 -13.74 14.43
CA ASP A 182 9.02 -12.87 13.85
C ASP A 182 8.48 -12.18 12.58
N PRO A 183 8.43 -10.84 12.55
CA PRO A 183 7.89 -10.09 11.40
C PRO A 183 8.72 -10.27 10.11
N TYR A 184 10.00 -10.63 10.23
CA TYR A 184 10.88 -10.86 9.08
C TYR A 184 10.89 -12.32 8.62
N ASN A 185 10.13 -13.20 9.24
CA ASN A 185 10.06 -14.59 8.81
C ASN A 185 9.55 -14.70 7.37
N THR A 186 10.45 -15.10 6.47
CA THR A 186 10.17 -15.23 5.04
C THR A 186 9.36 -16.46 4.68
N TRP A 187 9.41 -17.50 5.53
CA TRP A 187 8.72 -18.74 5.28
C TRP A 187 7.29 -18.71 5.83
N GLN A 188 6.36 -19.15 5.00
CA GLN A 188 4.97 -19.36 5.37
C GLN A 188 4.41 -20.53 4.56
N PRO A 189 3.71 -21.50 5.16
CA PRO A 189 3.12 -22.60 4.40
C PRO A 189 2.03 -22.06 3.46
N LEU A 190 2.00 -22.59 2.24
CA LEU A 190 0.95 -22.31 1.27
C LEU A 190 -0.21 -23.29 1.53
N LEU A 191 -1.23 -22.80 2.21
CA LEU A 191 -2.41 -23.60 2.56
C LEU A 191 -3.66 -22.99 1.91
N PRO A 192 -4.65 -23.81 1.52
CA PRO A 192 -5.96 -23.30 1.16
C PRO A 192 -6.57 -22.44 2.27
N PRO A 193 -7.38 -21.40 1.95
CA PRO A 193 -7.93 -20.48 2.95
C PRO A 193 -8.78 -21.12 4.05
N ASN A 194 -9.31 -22.31 3.78
CA ASN A 194 -10.14 -23.08 4.73
C ASN A 194 -9.36 -24.08 5.58
N ILE A 195 -8.04 -24.18 5.41
CA ILE A 195 -7.20 -25.07 6.20
C ILE A 195 -6.35 -24.24 7.14
N PRO A 196 -6.56 -24.35 8.46
CA PRO A 196 -5.71 -23.68 9.44
C PRO A 196 -4.29 -24.24 9.38
N ASN A 197 -3.30 -23.37 9.56
CA ASN A 197 -1.91 -23.79 9.61
C ASN A 197 -1.65 -24.63 10.89
N PRO A 198 -1.33 -25.93 10.78
CA PRO A 198 -1.13 -26.78 11.97
C PRO A 198 0.15 -26.42 12.74
N MET A 199 1.04 -25.62 12.16
CA MET A 199 2.28 -25.16 12.80
C MET A 199 2.13 -23.76 13.43
N GLU A 200 0.99 -23.11 13.25
CA GLU A 200 0.71 -21.79 13.83
C GLU A 200 0.49 -21.92 15.34
N LYS A 201 1.30 -21.20 16.09
CA LYS A 201 1.18 -21.19 17.54
C LYS A 201 0.18 -20.14 17.98
N ALA A 202 -0.58 -20.44 19.03
CA ALA A 202 -1.47 -19.45 19.65
C ALA A 202 -0.65 -18.25 20.17
N ILE A 203 -1.06 -17.07 19.80
CA ILE A 203 -0.43 -15.82 20.24
C ILE A 203 -1.06 -15.44 21.59
N LYS A 204 -0.24 -15.33 22.62
CA LYS A 204 -0.66 -14.81 23.93
C LYS A 204 -0.73 -13.29 23.86
N GLU A 205 -1.59 -12.72 24.68
CA GLU A 205 -1.74 -11.27 24.75
C GLU A 205 -0.85 -10.69 25.88
N GLU A 206 0.10 -9.86 25.49
CA GLU A 206 0.93 -9.03 26.38
C GLU A 206 0.98 -7.63 25.76
N ILE A 207 -0.14 -6.90 25.90
CA ILE A 207 -0.34 -5.61 25.27
C ILE A 207 0.37 -4.50 26.02
N VAL A 208 1.15 -3.71 25.30
CA VAL A 208 1.83 -2.52 25.80
C VAL A 208 1.40 -1.33 24.96
N GLU A 209 0.93 -0.29 25.64
CA GLU A 209 0.66 1.01 25.03
C GLU A 209 1.96 1.81 24.92
N LYS A 210 2.22 2.36 23.75
CA LYS A 210 3.38 3.22 23.52
C LYS A 210 3.14 4.23 22.42
N LYS A 211 3.97 5.26 22.39
CA LYS A 211 4.06 6.21 21.29
C LYS A 211 5.27 5.88 20.41
N ILE A 212 5.07 5.83 19.11
CA ILE A 212 6.13 5.67 18.12
C ILE A 212 6.34 7.04 17.49
N PRO A 213 7.52 7.66 17.64
CA PRO A 213 7.82 8.97 17.06
C PRO A 213 7.76 8.92 15.53
N ALA A 214 7.19 9.96 14.92
CA ALA A 214 7.14 10.13 13.47
C ALA A 214 7.11 11.60 13.07
N ASP A 215 7.87 11.94 12.03
CA ASP A 215 7.83 13.26 11.39
C ASP A 215 6.75 13.28 10.29
N LEU A 216 6.46 12.10 9.71
CA LEU A 216 5.43 11.87 8.70
C LEU A 216 4.76 10.52 8.94
N ILE A 217 3.44 10.48 8.80
CA ILE A 217 2.64 9.27 8.89
C ILE A 217 2.07 8.96 7.50
N VAL A 218 2.28 7.73 7.02
CA VAL A 218 1.78 7.28 5.73
C VAL A 218 0.70 6.23 5.95
N LEU A 219 -0.49 6.42 5.38
CA LEU A 219 -1.54 5.41 5.41
C LEU A 219 -1.46 4.54 4.17
N ALA A 220 -1.40 3.22 4.37
CA ALA A 220 -1.37 2.20 3.33
C ALA A 220 -2.33 1.05 3.68
N MET A 221 -3.56 1.39 4.02
CA MET A 221 -4.57 0.47 4.58
C MET A 221 -5.47 -0.17 3.52
N GLY A 222 -5.03 -0.19 2.27
CA GLY A 222 -5.77 -0.75 1.14
C GLY A 222 -6.79 0.22 0.54
N GLY A 223 -7.61 -0.30 -0.36
CA GLY A 223 -8.63 0.48 -1.08
C GLY A 223 -9.93 -0.28 -1.24
N LYS A 224 -11.01 0.46 -1.41
CA LYS A 224 -12.32 -0.07 -1.77
C LYS A 224 -12.72 0.41 -3.16
N ALA A 225 -13.45 -0.42 -3.91
CA ALA A 225 -14.10 0.04 -5.13
C ALA A 225 -15.01 1.25 -4.81
N ASP A 226 -15.03 2.20 -5.71
CA ASP A 226 -15.96 3.34 -5.61
C ASP A 226 -17.32 2.87 -6.14
N GLU A 227 -18.27 2.63 -5.26
CA GLU A 227 -19.61 2.12 -5.59
C GLU A 227 -20.66 3.25 -5.67
N THR A 228 -20.23 4.52 -5.61
CA THR A 228 -21.12 5.70 -5.64
C THR A 228 -21.30 6.29 -7.02
#